data_9d16d0ab0568f5ffc1723eefa5e5d565
#
_entry.id   9d16d0ab0568f5ffc1723eefa5e5d565
#
_cell.length_a   1.000
_cell.length_b   1.000
_cell.length_c   1.000
_cell.angle_alpha   90.00
_cell.angle_beta   90.00
_cell.angle_gamma   90.00
#
_symmetry.space_group_name_H-M   'P 1'
#
loop_
_entity.id
_entity.type
_entity.pdbx_description
1 polymer ?
#
loop_
_entity_poly.entity_id
_entity_poly.type
_entity_poly.pdbx_seq_one_letter_code
_entity_poly.pdbx_strand_id
1 'polypeptide(L)'
;MADDGLTQMKNLYKFFKLWNPENLRDDDKSKQWFKEKEIPSLLSRIFRVFVEQKYSIDIEYLLENVQIRQAIDLLREPIFWQIFNAKKENRLSDLWTLFNNYNLQFSKFPKSKWHSEILSLAERYMQETDEWRFLEFFKDWNPVNLMDEDWEEVKKDENTYKPIAIKCLKKSFNIIKSENKQSGNYEWLIETYQVATSKFPKDEWINREKALLLIQNNDLAQAIEIYKNLVLSLGDKAYIWSEFSGCFENNNDLKIGMLSKAILLEKNEDFLGDIHLHLTEALIGNDLIENAIIELSKYKKHREKKGWKLSETYTALNSK
;
A
#
# COMPACT_ATOMS: atom_id res chain seq x y z
N MET A 1 -24.69 17.69 -31.51
CA MET A 1 -23.70 16.75 -32.10
C MET A 1 -23.12 15.74 -31.10
N ALA A 2 -22.86 16.08 -29.83
CA ALA A 2 -22.38 15.10 -28.82
C ALA A 2 -23.44 14.04 -28.43
N ASP A 3 -24.74 14.39 -28.49
CA ASP A 3 -25.84 13.52 -28.11
C ASP A 3 -26.10 12.39 -29.12
N ASP A 4 -25.74 12.58 -30.37
CA ASP A 4 -25.94 11.60 -31.45
C ASP A 4 -24.92 10.42 -31.31
N GLY A 5 -23.68 10.73 -30.96
CA GLY A 5 -22.63 9.71 -30.77
C GLY A 5 -22.90 8.76 -29.59
N LEU A 6 -23.37 9.28 -28.46
CA LEU A 6 -23.73 8.46 -27.31
C LEU A 6 -24.95 7.58 -27.62
N THR A 7 -25.96 8.10 -28.31
CA THR A 7 -27.14 7.36 -28.72
C THR A 7 -26.81 6.20 -29.66
N GLN A 8 -25.91 6.44 -30.63
CA GLN A 8 -25.43 5.40 -31.53
C GLN A 8 -24.67 4.30 -30.76
N MET A 9 -23.80 4.67 -29.82
CA MET A 9 -23.06 3.70 -29.01
C MET A 9 -23.99 2.89 -28.09
N LYS A 10 -25.01 3.51 -27.48
CA LYS A 10 -26.04 2.81 -26.72
C LYS A 10 -26.82 1.78 -27.55
N ASN A 11 -27.17 2.14 -28.78
CA ASN A 11 -27.87 1.22 -29.69
C ASN A 11 -26.97 0.07 -30.12
N LEU A 12 -25.70 0.34 -30.39
CA LEU A 12 -24.70 -0.68 -30.72
C LEU A 12 -24.46 -1.61 -29.54
N TYR A 13 -24.38 -1.09 -28.33
CA TYR A 13 -24.24 -1.90 -27.11
C TYR A 13 -25.46 -2.79 -26.88
N LYS A 14 -26.67 -2.26 -27.05
CA LYS A 14 -27.90 -3.06 -26.99
C LYS A 14 -27.90 -4.18 -28.03
N PHE A 15 -27.45 -3.90 -29.25
CA PHE A 15 -27.31 -4.90 -30.31
C PHE A 15 -26.36 -6.02 -29.85
N PHE A 16 -25.19 -5.70 -29.30
CA PHE A 16 -24.26 -6.71 -28.80
C PHE A 16 -24.80 -7.53 -27.64
N LYS A 17 -25.63 -6.96 -26.76
CA LYS A 17 -26.31 -7.71 -25.67
C LYS A 17 -27.27 -8.77 -26.21
N LEU A 18 -27.88 -8.53 -27.34
CA LEU A 18 -28.87 -9.40 -27.95
C LEU A 18 -28.28 -10.35 -29.02
N TRP A 19 -27.09 -10.00 -29.52
CA TRP A 19 -26.46 -10.71 -30.61
C TRP A 19 -25.64 -11.91 -30.10
N ASN A 20 -25.81 -13.06 -30.78
CA ASN A 20 -25.02 -14.25 -30.50
C ASN A 20 -24.06 -14.51 -31.67
N PRO A 21 -22.71 -14.47 -31.44
CA PRO A 21 -21.73 -14.77 -32.47
C PRO A 21 -21.82 -16.18 -33.05
N GLU A 22 -22.48 -17.12 -32.37
CA GLU A 22 -22.74 -18.49 -32.89
C GLU A 22 -23.69 -18.49 -34.12
N ASN A 23 -24.44 -17.41 -34.30
CA ASN A 23 -25.32 -17.25 -35.47
C ASN A 23 -24.59 -16.82 -36.76
N LEU A 24 -23.27 -16.62 -36.73
CA LEU A 24 -22.47 -16.42 -37.93
C LEU A 24 -22.46 -17.71 -38.77
N ARG A 25 -22.70 -17.58 -40.05
CA ARG A 25 -22.66 -18.70 -41.00
C ARG A 25 -21.29 -19.05 -41.52
N ASP A 26 -20.26 -18.34 -41.06
CA ASP A 26 -18.89 -18.51 -41.51
C ASP A 26 -18.22 -19.71 -40.82
N ASP A 27 -17.04 -20.07 -41.33
CA ASP A 27 -16.23 -21.14 -40.77
C ASP A 27 -15.77 -20.83 -39.34
N ASP A 28 -15.33 -21.87 -38.60
CA ASP A 28 -14.94 -21.75 -37.21
C ASP A 28 -13.77 -20.78 -36.97
N LYS A 29 -12.87 -20.60 -37.94
CA LYS A 29 -11.73 -19.68 -37.82
C LYS A 29 -12.19 -18.23 -37.90
N SER A 30 -13.12 -17.92 -38.81
CA SER A 30 -13.72 -16.59 -38.92
C SER A 30 -14.51 -16.22 -37.66
N LYS A 31 -15.26 -17.19 -37.11
CA LYS A 31 -15.99 -17.00 -35.84
C LYS A 31 -15.02 -16.75 -34.67
N GLN A 32 -13.95 -17.53 -34.57
CA GLN A 32 -12.94 -17.36 -33.54
C GLN A 32 -12.24 -16.01 -33.67
N TRP A 33 -11.80 -15.63 -34.86
CA TRP A 33 -11.16 -14.34 -35.11
C TRP A 33 -12.08 -13.18 -34.72
N PHE A 34 -13.37 -13.25 -35.07
CA PHE A 34 -14.33 -12.21 -34.75
C PHE A 34 -14.51 -12.07 -33.24
N LYS A 35 -14.65 -13.19 -32.51
CA LYS A 35 -14.75 -13.22 -31.05
C LYS A 35 -13.50 -12.66 -30.36
N GLU A 36 -12.33 -13.00 -30.86
CA GLU A 36 -11.05 -12.64 -30.22
C GLU A 36 -10.56 -11.23 -30.55
N LYS A 37 -10.90 -10.69 -31.69
CA LYS A 37 -10.35 -9.42 -32.19
C LYS A 37 -11.39 -8.33 -32.42
N GLU A 38 -12.43 -8.61 -33.19
CA GLU A 38 -13.39 -7.58 -33.59
C GLU A 38 -14.30 -7.15 -32.44
N ILE A 39 -14.88 -8.11 -31.68
CA ILE A 39 -15.76 -7.79 -30.55
C ILE A 39 -15.02 -6.98 -29.48
N PRO A 40 -13.83 -7.37 -29.02
CA PRO A 40 -13.08 -6.57 -28.05
C PRO A 40 -12.76 -5.15 -28.58
N SER A 41 -12.38 -5.02 -29.84
CA SER A 41 -12.10 -3.72 -30.47
C SER A 41 -13.33 -2.80 -30.49
N LEU A 42 -14.47 -3.31 -30.90
CA LEU A 42 -15.73 -2.56 -30.94
C LEU A 42 -16.21 -2.17 -29.53
N LEU A 43 -16.13 -3.11 -28.57
CA LEU A 43 -16.48 -2.84 -27.18
C LEU A 43 -15.57 -1.79 -26.56
N SER A 44 -14.26 -1.82 -26.83
CA SER A 44 -13.32 -0.79 -26.38
C SER A 44 -13.76 0.60 -26.84
N ARG A 45 -14.18 0.74 -28.10
CA ARG A 45 -14.64 2.02 -28.66
C ARG A 45 -15.96 2.48 -28.01
N ILE A 46 -16.91 1.55 -27.79
CA ILE A 46 -18.17 1.85 -27.11
C ILE A 46 -17.92 2.31 -25.68
N PHE A 47 -17.11 1.58 -24.96
CA PHE A 47 -16.83 1.85 -23.54
C PHE A 47 -16.02 3.14 -23.33
N ARG A 48 -15.13 3.48 -24.26
CA ARG A 48 -14.45 4.79 -24.22
C ARG A 48 -15.48 5.92 -24.24
N VAL A 49 -16.46 5.88 -25.13
CA VAL A 49 -17.52 6.89 -25.18
C VAL A 49 -18.38 6.86 -23.91
N PHE A 50 -18.69 5.67 -23.37
CA PHE A 50 -19.47 5.54 -22.12
C PHE A 50 -18.74 6.16 -20.93
N VAL A 51 -17.43 5.92 -20.80
CA VAL A 51 -16.61 6.52 -19.74
C VAL A 51 -16.53 8.04 -19.90
N GLU A 52 -16.29 8.54 -21.12
CA GLU A 52 -16.22 9.97 -21.43
C GLU A 52 -17.55 10.67 -21.12
N GLN A 53 -18.68 10.04 -21.43
CA GLN A 53 -20.03 10.57 -21.22
C GLN A 53 -20.63 10.20 -19.86
N LYS A 54 -19.85 9.57 -18.94
CA LYS A 54 -20.30 9.12 -17.62
C LYS A 54 -21.54 8.22 -17.69
N TYR A 55 -21.69 7.43 -18.73
CA TYR A 55 -22.80 6.48 -18.89
C TYR A 55 -22.54 5.23 -18.05
N SER A 56 -23.58 4.79 -17.32
CA SER A 56 -23.51 3.58 -16.51
C SER A 56 -23.45 2.33 -17.41
N ILE A 57 -22.51 1.43 -17.10
CA ILE A 57 -22.30 0.16 -17.80
C ILE A 57 -22.76 -0.97 -16.87
N ASP A 58 -23.58 -1.88 -17.40
CA ASP A 58 -23.96 -3.11 -16.72
C ASP A 58 -22.80 -4.11 -16.79
N ILE A 59 -21.93 -4.02 -15.78
CA ILE A 59 -20.70 -4.81 -15.72
C ILE A 59 -21.00 -6.25 -15.35
N GLU A 60 -22.04 -6.51 -14.56
CA GLU A 60 -22.44 -7.86 -14.17
C GLU A 60 -22.86 -8.70 -15.39
N TYR A 61 -23.64 -8.08 -16.29
CA TYR A 61 -23.96 -8.70 -17.57
C TYR A 61 -22.69 -9.04 -18.39
N LEU A 62 -21.66 -8.17 -18.36
CA LEU A 62 -20.42 -8.44 -19.07
C LEU A 62 -19.64 -9.61 -18.47
N LEU A 63 -19.75 -9.85 -17.16
CA LEU A 63 -19.07 -10.95 -16.47
C LEU A 63 -19.69 -12.31 -16.70
N GLU A 64 -21.00 -12.39 -16.91
CA GLU A 64 -21.70 -13.63 -17.18
C GLU A 64 -21.29 -14.22 -18.54
N ASN A 65 -20.88 -13.37 -19.46
CA ASN A 65 -20.45 -13.79 -20.78
C ASN A 65 -18.91 -13.94 -20.85
N VAL A 66 -18.40 -15.17 -20.94
CA VAL A 66 -16.96 -15.47 -20.93
C VAL A 66 -16.19 -14.72 -22.02
N GLN A 67 -16.79 -14.46 -23.17
CA GLN A 67 -16.15 -13.72 -24.27
C GLN A 67 -15.98 -12.24 -23.94
N ILE A 68 -16.83 -11.70 -23.09
CA ILE A 68 -16.86 -10.29 -22.69
C ILE A 68 -16.02 -10.05 -21.44
N ARG A 69 -15.65 -11.09 -20.66
CA ARG A 69 -14.71 -10.94 -19.52
C ARG A 69 -13.42 -10.25 -19.91
N GLN A 70 -12.90 -10.50 -21.10
CA GLN A 70 -11.74 -9.81 -21.64
C GLN A 70 -12.00 -8.31 -21.85
N ALA A 71 -13.26 -7.91 -22.04
CA ALA A 71 -13.64 -6.52 -22.23
C ALA A 71 -13.49 -5.66 -20.97
N ILE A 72 -13.44 -6.28 -19.75
CA ILE A 72 -13.21 -5.52 -18.50
C ILE A 72 -11.87 -4.81 -18.56
N ASP A 73 -10.87 -5.45 -19.12
CA ASP A 73 -9.56 -4.85 -19.30
C ASP A 73 -9.62 -3.67 -20.29
N LEU A 74 -10.46 -3.79 -21.30
CA LEU A 74 -10.71 -2.71 -22.25
C LEU A 74 -11.48 -1.53 -21.64
N LEU A 75 -12.24 -1.76 -20.56
CA LEU A 75 -12.88 -0.69 -19.77
C LEU A 75 -11.90 0.03 -18.86
N ARG A 76 -10.93 -0.68 -18.32
CA ARG A 76 -9.90 -0.13 -17.43
C ARG A 76 -8.96 0.81 -18.17
N GLU A 77 -8.61 0.52 -19.42
CA GLU A 77 -7.71 1.36 -20.22
C GLU A 77 -8.20 2.80 -20.38
N PRO A 78 -9.45 3.09 -20.79
CA PRO A 78 -9.95 4.46 -20.87
C PRO A 78 -9.90 5.21 -19.54
N ILE A 79 -10.16 4.51 -18.42
CA ILE A 79 -10.10 5.11 -17.08
C ILE A 79 -8.65 5.43 -16.71
N PHE A 80 -7.71 4.55 -17.03
CA PHE A 80 -6.29 4.84 -16.87
C PHE A 80 -5.92 6.15 -17.59
N TRP A 81 -6.28 6.29 -18.86
CA TRP A 81 -5.99 7.50 -19.61
C TRP A 81 -6.72 8.74 -19.07
N GLN A 82 -7.92 8.58 -18.55
CA GLN A 82 -8.66 9.67 -17.91
C GLN A 82 -7.93 10.17 -16.65
N ILE A 83 -7.46 9.26 -15.81
CA ILE A 83 -6.66 9.58 -14.61
C ILE A 83 -5.33 10.23 -15.02
N PHE A 84 -4.63 9.64 -15.98
CA PHE A 84 -3.36 10.15 -16.49
C PHE A 84 -3.48 11.57 -17.04
N ASN A 85 -4.50 11.84 -17.84
CA ASN A 85 -4.76 13.15 -18.42
C ASN A 85 -5.20 14.17 -17.35
N ALA A 86 -5.99 13.77 -16.35
CA ALA A 86 -6.35 14.64 -15.24
C ALA A 86 -5.12 15.16 -14.49
N LYS A 87 -4.11 14.31 -14.26
CA LYS A 87 -2.83 14.75 -13.67
C LYS A 87 -2.06 15.66 -14.61
N LYS A 88 -1.95 15.31 -15.90
CA LYS A 88 -1.25 16.12 -16.91
C LYS A 88 -1.85 17.52 -17.07
N GLU A 89 -3.16 17.64 -16.95
CA GLU A 89 -3.92 18.89 -17.04
C GLU A 89 -4.01 19.63 -15.70
N ASN A 90 -3.31 19.13 -14.68
CA ASN A 90 -3.31 19.69 -13.31
C ASN A 90 -4.69 19.74 -12.65
N ARG A 91 -5.60 18.83 -13.01
CA ARG A 91 -6.94 18.68 -12.39
C ARG A 91 -6.86 17.77 -11.16
N LEU A 92 -6.09 18.22 -10.14
CA LEU A 92 -5.77 17.42 -8.96
C LEU A 92 -7.01 17.09 -8.10
N SER A 93 -7.99 18.01 -8.04
CA SER A 93 -9.27 17.79 -7.36
C SER A 93 -10.06 16.59 -7.90
N ASP A 94 -9.88 16.26 -9.16
CA ASP A 94 -10.61 15.17 -9.81
C ASP A 94 -9.99 13.82 -9.54
N LEU A 95 -8.68 13.76 -9.24
CA LEU A 95 -7.92 12.52 -9.12
C LEU A 95 -8.51 11.57 -8.08
N TRP A 96 -8.80 12.07 -6.86
CA TRP A 96 -9.39 11.23 -5.82
C TRP A 96 -10.73 10.63 -6.26
N THR A 97 -11.59 11.47 -6.84
CA THR A 97 -12.90 11.03 -7.34
C THR A 97 -12.76 9.94 -8.41
N LEU A 98 -11.79 10.08 -9.33
CA LEU A 98 -11.52 9.10 -10.38
C LEU A 98 -11.02 7.77 -9.79
N PHE A 99 -10.08 7.81 -8.84
CA PHE A 99 -9.57 6.62 -8.19
C PHE A 99 -10.63 5.91 -7.34
N ASN A 100 -11.41 6.66 -6.57
CA ASN A 100 -12.49 6.09 -5.76
C ASN A 100 -13.58 5.47 -6.63
N ASN A 101 -14.02 6.15 -7.68
CA ASN A 101 -14.99 5.60 -8.64
C ASN A 101 -14.46 4.34 -9.33
N TYR A 102 -13.15 4.30 -9.63
CA TYR A 102 -12.52 3.10 -10.16
C TYR A 102 -12.65 1.92 -9.19
N ASN A 103 -12.31 2.10 -7.93
CA ASN A 103 -12.40 1.04 -6.92
C ASN A 103 -13.83 0.54 -6.75
N LEU A 104 -14.79 1.45 -6.62
CA LEU A 104 -16.21 1.10 -6.49
C LEU A 104 -16.72 0.24 -7.65
N GLN A 105 -16.22 0.46 -8.85
CA GLN A 105 -16.68 -0.23 -10.04
C GLN A 105 -15.87 -1.49 -10.37
N PHE A 106 -14.55 -1.50 -10.12
CA PHE A 106 -13.63 -2.47 -10.69
C PHE A 106 -12.79 -3.29 -9.72
N SER A 107 -12.75 -2.96 -8.42
CA SER A 107 -11.91 -3.71 -7.46
C SER A 107 -12.34 -5.16 -7.26
N LYS A 108 -13.62 -5.46 -7.43
CA LYS A 108 -14.20 -6.81 -7.31
C LYS A 108 -13.93 -7.72 -8.51
N PHE A 109 -13.42 -7.17 -9.62
CA PHE A 109 -13.20 -7.93 -10.84
C PHE A 109 -11.79 -8.50 -10.93
N PRO A 110 -11.57 -9.53 -11.77
CA PRO A 110 -10.27 -10.19 -11.88
C PRO A 110 -9.12 -9.23 -12.10
N LYS A 111 -7.96 -9.60 -11.55
CA LYS A 111 -6.69 -8.91 -11.78
C LYS A 111 -6.34 -8.83 -13.26
N SER A 112 -5.70 -7.76 -13.66
CA SER A 112 -5.25 -7.53 -15.04
C SER A 112 -4.17 -6.47 -15.09
N LYS A 113 -3.50 -6.38 -16.24
CA LYS A 113 -2.46 -5.37 -16.47
C LYS A 113 -2.97 -3.94 -16.20
N TRP A 114 -4.13 -3.56 -16.71
CA TRP A 114 -4.66 -2.21 -16.52
C TRP A 114 -5.06 -1.93 -15.07
N HIS A 115 -5.42 -2.99 -14.31
CA HIS A 115 -5.64 -2.86 -12.87
C HIS A 115 -4.35 -2.45 -12.15
N SER A 116 -3.25 -3.13 -12.45
CA SER A 116 -1.92 -2.81 -11.92
C SER A 116 -1.38 -1.45 -12.39
N GLU A 117 -1.64 -1.08 -13.65
CA GLU A 117 -1.25 0.24 -14.17
C GLU A 117 -1.98 1.38 -13.43
N ILE A 118 -3.25 1.21 -13.08
CA ILE A 118 -4.00 2.20 -12.27
C ILE A 118 -3.45 2.26 -10.84
N LEU A 119 -3.09 1.13 -10.24
CA LEU A 119 -2.36 1.11 -8.96
C LEU A 119 -1.05 1.91 -9.04
N SER A 120 -0.33 1.74 -10.15
CA SER A 120 0.92 2.46 -10.41
C SER A 120 0.73 3.98 -10.54
N LEU A 121 -0.41 4.42 -11.12
CA LEU A 121 -0.78 5.83 -11.11
C LEU A 121 -1.12 6.34 -9.71
N ALA A 122 -1.87 5.57 -8.93
CA ALA A 122 -2.25 5.93 -7.57
C ALA A 122 -1.01 6.06 -6.66
N GLU A 123 -0.08 5.12 -6.75
CA GLU A 123 1.19 5.16 -6.01
C GLU A 123 1.95 6.46 -6.28
N ARG A 124 2.02 6.88 -7.54
CA ARG A 124 2.74 8.10 -7.95
C ARG A 124 1.99 9.39 -7.67
N TYR A 125 0.68 9.43 -7.91
CA TYR A 125 -0.06 10.69 -7.96
C TYR A 125 -0.66 11.10 -6.61
N MET A 126 -0.81 10.16 -5.66
CA MET A 126 -1.30 10.45 -4.31
C MET A 126 -0.18 10.85 -3.33
N GLN A 127 0.97 11.31 -3.81
CA GLN A 127 2.09 11.71 -2.95
C GLN A 127 2.01 13.14 -2.42
N GLU A 128 1.35 14.04 -3.14
CA GLU A 128 1.57 15.48 -2.93
C GLU A 128 0.51 16.15 -2.06
N THR A 129 -0.70 15.63 -1.97
CA THR A 129 -1.80 16.35 -1.29
C THR A 129 -2.61 15.52 -0.31
N ASP A 130 -2.72 14.21 -0.52
CA ASP A 130 -3.62 13.33 0.22
C ASP A 130 -3.00 11.95 0.40
N GLU A 131 -1.78 11.90 0.93
CA GLU A 131 -1.03 10.66 1.05
C GLU A 131 -1.78 9.58 1.84
N TRP A 132 -2.51 9.97 2.89
CA TRP A 132 -3.36 9.08 3.69
C TRP A 132 -4.46 8.39 2.87
N ARG A 133 -4.97 9.02 1.81
CA ARG A 133 -5.97 8.43 0.91
C ARG A 133 -5.42 7.28 0.10
N PHE A 134 -4.10 7.20 -0.08
CA PHE A 134 -3.49 6.05 -0.73
C PHE A 134 -3.72 4.77 0.06
N LEU A 135 -3.64 4.83 1.39
CA LEU A 135 -3.87 3.66 2.24
C LEU A 135 -5.30 3.10 2.06
N GLU A 136 -6.30 4.01 2.06
CA GLU A 136 -7.70 3.67 1.80
C GLU A 136 -7.87 3.12 0.37
N PHE A 137 -7.32 3.82 -0.63
CA PHE A 137 -7.37 3.37 -2.02
C PHE A 137 -6.78 1.97 -2.18
N PHE A 138 -5.59 1.71 -1.64
CA PHE A 138 -4.90 0.42 -1.82
C PHE A 138 -5.63 -0.73 -1.12
N LYS A 139 -6.24 -0.46 0.04
CA LYS A 139 -7.12 -1.42 0.71
C LYS A 139 -8.32 -1.79 -0.18
N ASP A 140 -9.03 -0.78 -0.71
CA ASP A 140 -10.22 -0.97 -1.52
C ASP A 140 -9.90 -1.53 -2.92
N TRP A 141 -8.71 -1.22 -3.47
CA TRP A 141 -8.18 -1.81 -4.69
C TRP A 141 -7.99 -3.33 -4.54
N ASN A 142 -7.89 -3.80 -3.31
CA ASN A 142 -7.73 -5.19 -2.90
C ASN A 142 -6.40 -5.81 -3.33
N PRO A 143 -5.38 -5.81 -2.46
CA PRO A 143 -4.03 -6.33 -2.75
C PRO A 143 -3.96 -7.80 -3.17
N VAL A 144 -5.01 -8.59 -2.94
CA VAL A 144 -5.14 -9.97 -3.48
C VAL A 144 -5.11 -9.97 -5.02
N ASN A 145 -5.46 -8.83 -5.64
CA ASN A 145 -5.43 -8.66 -7.09
C ASN A 145 -4.03 -8.34 -7.64
N LEU A 146 -2.97 -8.27 -6.82
CA LEU A 146 -1.61 -8.17 -7.31
C LEU A 146 -1.28 -9.38 -8.19
N MET A 147 -0.76 -9.10 -9.39
CA MET A 147 -0.27 -10.14 -10.31
C MET A 147 1.14 -10.55 -9.94
N ASP A 148 1.62 -11.65 -10.49
CA ASP A 148 3.01 -12.08 -10.25
C ASP A 148 4.01 -11.07 -10.78
N GLU A 149 3.72 -10.44 -11.91
CA GLU A 149 4.53 -9.38 -12.52
C GLU A 149 4.62 -8.11 -11.64
N ASP A 150 3.63 -7.86 -10.79
CA ASP A 150 3.64 -6.71 -9.85
C ASP A 150 4.69 -6.87 -8.74
N TRP A 151 5.20 -8.10 -8.56
CA TRP A 151 6.27 -8.43 -7.62
C TRP A 151 7.65 -8.48 -8.27
N GLU A 152 7.75 -8.21 -9.57
CA GLU A 152 9.00 -8.25 -10.31
C GLU A 152 9.59 -6.84 -10.49
N GLU A 153 10.92 -6.78 -10.54
CA GLU A 153 11.63 -5.55 -10.87
C GLU A 153 11.44 -5.21 -12.35
N VAL A 154 11.16 -3.95 -12.63
CA VAL A 154 11.02 -3.45 -13.99
C VAL A 154 12.33 -2.81 -14.42
N LYS A 155 12.97 -3.38 -15.45
CA LYS A 155 14.13 -2.78 -16.10
C LYS A 155 13.66 -1.89 -17.25
N LYS A 156 14.03 -0.62 -17.18
CA LYS A 156 13.76 0.35 -18.24
C LYS A 156 15.04 1.15 -18.50
N ASP A 157 15.55 1.02 -19.70
CA ASP A 157 16.86 1.55 -20.07
C ASP A 157 17.95 1.01 -19.13
N GLU A 158 18.77 1.86 -18.54
CA GLU A 158 19.82 1.50 -17.57
C GLU A 158 19.30 1.41 -16.12
N ASN A 159 18.03 1.73 -15.89
CA ASN A 159 17.46 1.79 -14.55
C ASN A 159 16.65 0.54 -14.20
N THR A 160 16.83 0.07 -12.96
CA THR A 160 16.01 -0.98 -12.38
C THR A 160 15.07 -0.35 -11.34
N TYR A 161 13.77 -0.56 -11.54
CA TYR A 161 12.73 -0.03 -10.67
C TYR A 161 12.20 -1.15 -9.78
N LYS A 162 12.01 -0.83 -8.50
CA LYS A 162 11.41 -1.77 -7.53
C LYS A 162 10.01 -2.19 -7.99
N PRO A 163 9.60 -3.43 -7.65
CA PRO A 163 8.25 -3.92 -7.88
C PRO A 163 7.17 -2.95 -7.39
N ILE A 164 6.08 -2.82 -8.13
CA ILE A 164 4.98 -1.92 -7.73
C ILE A 164 4.37 -2.35 -6.39
N ALA A 165 4.25 -3.66 -6.16
CA ALA A 165 3.78 -4.21 -4.89
C ALA A 165 4.62 -3.72 -3.70
N ILE A 166 5.95 -3.76 -3.82
CA ILE A 166 6.87 -3.30 -2.76
C ILE A 166 6.77 -1.78 -2.55
N LYS A 167 6.60 -0.99 -3.62
CA LYS A 167 6.39 0.46 -3.49
C LYS A 167 5.10 0.77 -2.73
N CYS A 168 4.01 0.06 -3.06
CA CYS A 168 2.71 0.24 -2.40
C CYS A 168 2.77 -0.16 -0.92
N LEU A 169 3.42 -1.27 -0.58
CA LEU A 169 3.62 -1.71 0.79
C LEU A 169 4.39 -0.66 1.60
N LYS A 170 5.54 -0.24 1.08
CA LYS A 170 6.39 0.76 1.74
C LYS A 170 5.67 2.09 1.94
N LYS A 171 4.92 2.56 0.93
CA LYS A 171 4.12 3.78 1.02
C LYS A 171 3.06 3.65 2.11
N SER A 172 2.31 2.53 2.12
CA SER A 172 1.30 2.25 3.14
C SER A 172 1.89 2.24 4.55
N PHE A 173 3.02 1.57 4.72
CA PHE A 173 3.74 1.54 6.00
C PHE A 173 4.18 2.94 6.46
N ASN A 174 4.75 3.74 5.56
CA ASN A 174 5.19 5.10 5.89
C ASN A 174 4.02 6.00 6.31
N ILE A 175 2.87 5.88 5.67
CA ILE A 175 1.65 6.62 6.04
C ILE A 175 1.22 6.26 7.47
N ILE A 176 1.14 4.96 7.78
CA ILE A 176 0.76 4.48 9.12
C ILE A 176 1.73 5.03 10.17
N LYS A 177 3.02 4.99 9.88
CA LYS A 177 4.06 5.48 10.80
C LYS A 177 3.99 7.00 11.00
N SER A 178 3.78 7.80 9.94
CA SER A 178 3.79 9.26 10.01
C SER A 178 2.56 9.84 10.71
N GLU A 179 1.40 9.22 10.54
CA GLU A 179 0.15 9.71 11.09
C GLU A 179 -0.10 9.26 12.53
N ASN A 180 0.84 8.50 13.13
CA ASN A 180 0.71 7.92 14.47
C ASN A 180 -0.64 7.20 14.65
N LYS A 181 -1.18 6.62 13.57
CA LYS A 181 -2.46 5.89 13.54
C LYS A 181 -2.29 4.51 14.19
N GLN A 182 -2.07 4.49 15.49
CA GLN A 182 -1.91 3.25 16.26
C GLN A 182 -3.19 2.42 16.36
N SER A 183 -4.35 2.95 15.98
CA SER A 183 -5.67 2.34 16.21
C SER A 183 -6.37 1.81 14.95
N GLY A 184 -5.66 1.59 13.85
CA GLY A 184 -6.25 1.05 12.63
C GLY A 184 -6.20 -0.48 12.57
N ASN A 185 -7.24 -1.11 11.99
CA ASN A 185 -7.14 -2.53 11.62
C ASN A 185 -6.30 -2.68 10.34
N TYR A 186 -5.06 -3.15 10.50
CA TYR A 186 -4.10 -3.34 9.41
C TYR A 186 -3.94 -4.81 9.00
N GLU A 187 -4.85 -5.69 9.38
CA GLU A 187 -4.81 -7.13 9.09
C GLU A 187 -4.62 -7.40 7.58
N TRP A 188 -5.38 -6.73 6.73
CA TRP A 188 -5.25 -6.81 5.27
C TRP A 188 -3.84 -6.47 4.76
N LEU A 189 -3.17 -5.50 5.41
CA LEU A 189 -1.81 -5.10 5.04
C LEU A 189 -0.79 -6.13 5.55
N ILE A 190 -0.97 -6.66 6.75
CA ILE A 190 -0.16 -7.75 7.32
C ILE A 190 -0.25 -8.99 6.42
N GLU A 191 -1.44 -9.36 5.93
CA GLU A 191 -1.64 -10.43 4.97
C GLU A 191 -0.86 -10.18 3.66
N THR A 192 -0.89 -8.93 3.17
CA THR A 192 -0.12 -8.56 1.97
C THR A 192 1.39 -8.65 2.23
N TYR A 193 1.87 -8.23 3.41
CA TYR A 193 3.25 -8.43 3.83
C TYR A 193 3.61 -9.91 3.98
N GLN A 194 2.66 -10.78 4.37
CA GLN A 194 2.89 -12.23 4.40
C GLN A 194 3.22 -12.78 3.00
N VAL A 195 2.51 -12.32 1.97
CA VAL A 195 2.82 -12.66 0.57
C VAL A 195 4.21 -12.11 0.19
N ALA A 196 4.51 -10.86 0.54
CA ALA A 196 5.79 -10.22 0.27
C ALA A 196 6.96 -11.00 0.91
N THR A 197 6.85 -11.37 2.19
CA THR A 197 7.89 -12.13 2.90
C THR A 197 8.08 -13.53 2.33
N SER A 198 7.03 -14.14 1.77
CA SER A 198 7.14 -15.43 1.08
C SER A 198 7.90 -15.32 -0.25
N LYS A 199 7.72 -14.21 -0.98
CA LYS A 199 8.44 -13.94 -2.24
C LYS A 199 9.87 -13.42 -1.99
N PHE A 200 10.08 -12.65 -0.93
CA PHE A 200 11.37 -12.02 -0.57
C PHE A 200 11.79 -12.37 0.86
N PRO A 201 12.02 -13.65 1.19
CA PRO A 201 12.25 -14.08 2.58
C PRO A 201 13.51 -13.49 3.22
N LYS A 202 14.47 -13.07 2.41
CA LYS A 202 15.74 -12.48 2.85
C LYS A 202 15.73 -10.95 2.86
N ASP A 203 14.64 -10.31 2.44
CA ASP A 203 14.55 -8.85 2.49
C ASP A 203 14.28 -8.40 3.94
N GLU A 204 15.30 -7.83 4.56
CA GLU A 204 15.28 -7.41 5.95
C GLU A 204 14.29 -6.26 6.19
N TRP A 205 14.10 -5.37 5.20
CA TRP A 205 13.19 -4.25 5.31
C TRP A 205 11.73 -4.70 5.30
N ILE A 206 11.37 -5.62 4.39
CA ILE A 206 10.01 -6.19 4.32
C ILE A 206 9.68 -6.93 5.61
N ASN A 207 10.61 -7.74 6.12
CA ASN A 207 10.43 -8.47 7.38
C ASN A 207 10.29 -7.51 8.57
N ARG A 208 11.12 -6.46 8.65
CA ARG A 208 11.07 -5.46 9.70
C ARG A 208 9.74 -4.67 9.68
N GLU A 209 9.30 -4.19 8.51
CA GLU A 209 8.05 -3.45 8.38
C GLU A 209 6.85 -4.31 8.79
N LYS A 210 6.85 -5.61 8.39
CA LYS A 210 5.85 -6.57 8.86
C LYS A 210 5.86 -6.73 10.38
N ALA A 211 7.03 -6.88 11.00
CA ALA A 211 7.14 -7.05 12.44
C ALA A 211 6.60 -5.82 13.20
N LEU A 212 6.87 -4.61 12.73
CA LEU A 212 6.33 -3.37 13.30
C LEU A 212 4.80 -3.30 13.19
N LEU A 213 4.21 -3.71 12.07
CA LEU A 213 2.75 -3.80 11.92
C LEU A 213 2.14 -4.85 12.85
N LEU A 214 2.81 -6.00 13.04
CA LEU A 214 2.37 -7.02 13.99
C LEU A 214 2.38 -6.52 15.44
N ILE A 215 3.38 -5.73 15.84
CA ILE A 215 3.40 -5.08 17.15
C ILE A 215 2.19 -4.14 17.30
N GLN A 216 1.92 -3.30 16.31
CA GLN A 216 0.77 -2.40 16.32
C GLN A 216 -0.57 -3.13 16.36
N ASN A 217 -0.65 -4.32 15.75
CA ASN A 217 -1.83 -5.18 15.76
C ASN A 217 -1.90 -6.12 16.98
N ASN A 218 -0.96 -5.95 17.95
CA ASN A 218 -0.83 -6.78 19.17
C ASN A 218 -0.58 -8.28 18.90
N ASP A 219 -0.06 -8.65 17.74
CA ASP A 219 0.43 -10.00 17.45
C ASP A 219 1.92 -10.12 17.81
N LEU A 220 2.19 -10.02 19.10
CA LEU A 220 3.56 -9.99 19.62
C LEU A 220 4.31 -11.31 19.38
N ALA A 221 3.59 -12.45 19.36
CA ALA A 221 4.20 -13.75 19.15
C ALA A 221 4.86 -13.87 17.78
N GLN A 222 4.15 -13.48 16.72
CA GLN A 222 4.72 -13.47 15.36
C GLN A 222 5.82 -12.42 15.22
N ALA A 223 5.64 -11.24 15.81
CA ALA A 223 6.66 -10.19 15.77
C ALA A 223 7.98 -10.64 16.39
N ILE A 224 7.93 -11.33 17.56
CA ILE A 224 9.10 -11.87 18.24
C ILE A 224 9.88 -12.85 17.33
N GLU A 225 9.19 -13.77 16.65
CA GLU A 225 9.84 -14.72 15.76
C GLU A 225 10.56 -14.02 14.58
N ILE A 226 9.98 -12.97 14.05
CA ILE A 226 10.63 -12.18 12.99
C ILE A 226 11.86 -11.45 13.55
N TYR A 227 11.75 -10.77 14.70
CA TYR A 227 12.87 -10.05 15.30
C TYR A 227 14.00 -10.96 15.72
N LYS A 228 13.76 -12.19 16.20
CA LYS A 228 14.82 -13.18 16.47
C LYS A 228 15.68 -13.42 15.22
N ASN A 229 15.05 -13.53 14.04
CA ASN A 229 15.77 -13.70 12.78
C ASN A 229 16.50 -12.41 12.36
N LEU A 230 15.86 -11.23 12.52
CA LEU A 230 16.47 -9.96 12.19
C LEU A 230 17.70 -9.66 13.06
N VAL A 231 17.70 -10.04 14.34
CA VAL A 231 18.86 -9.88 15.22
C VAL A 231 20.05 -10.71 14.78
N LEU A 232 19.83 -11.86 14.12
CA LEU A 232 20.94 -12.67 13.59
C LEU A 232 21.67 -11.95 12.43
N SER A 233 20.97 -11.20 11.61
CA SER A 233 21.56 -10.49 10.45
C SER A 233 21.89 -9.02 10.74
N LEU A 234 21.09 -8.34 11.57
CA LEU A 234 21.15 -6.90 11.85
C LEU A 234 21.38 -6.59 13.33
N GLY A 235 21.91 -7.53 14.10
CA GLY A 235 22.14 -7.34 15.54
C GLY A 235 23.19 -6.30 15.92
N ASP A 236 23.89 -5.74 14.94
CA ASP A 236 24.78 -4.59 15.08
C ASP A 236 24.04 -3.23 14.91
N LYS A 237 22.76 -3.25 14.59
CA LYS A 237 21.94 -2.05 14.37
C LYS A 237 21.11 -1.72 15.61
N ALA A 238 21.28 -0.54 16.14
CA ALA A 238 20.58 -0.05 17.32
C ALA A 238 19.05 -0.09 17.19
N TYR A 239 18.52 0.32 16.03
CA TYR A 239 17.08 0.39 15.80
C TYR A 239 16.39 -0.99 15.89
N ILE A 240 17.08 -2.09 15.53
CA ILE A 240 16.52 -3.44 15.65
C ILE A 240 16.23 -3.78 17.12
N TRP A 241 17.16 -3.49 18.01
CA TRP A 241 16.98 -3.76 19.44
C TRP A 241 15.92 -2.85 20.07
N SER A 242 15.90 -1.58 19.65
CA SER A 242 14.90 -0.62 20.11
C SER A 242 13.49 -1.06 19.69
N GLU A 243 13.29 -1.45 18.45
CA GLU A 243 11.99 -1.91 17.94
C GLU A 243 11.59 -3.26 18.54
N PHE A 244 12.53 -4.19 18.68
CA PHE A 244 12.28 -5.50 19.32
C PHE A 244 11.81 -5.34 20.78
N SER A 245 12.29 -4.33 21.50
CA SER A 245 11.84 -4.05 22.86
C SER A 245 10.33 -3.79 22.94
N GLY A 246 9.71 -3.29 21.88
CA GLY A 246 8.27 -3.09 21.77
C GLY A 246 7.43 -4.37 21.83
N CYS A 247 8.03 -5.54 21.62
CA CYS A 247 7.36 -6.83 21.79
C CYS A 247 7.18 -7.24 23.27
N PHE A 248 7.76 -6.51 24.22
CA PHE A 248 7.84 -6.91 25.64
C PHE A 248 7.22 -5.86 26.57
N GLU A 249 6.01 -5.38 26.24
CA GLU A 249 5.34 -4.33 27.03
C GLU A 249 5.20 -4.66 28.51
N ASN A 250 4.99 -5.94 28.83
CA ASN A 250 4.81 -6.43 30.22
C ASN A 250 6.09 -7.04 30.84
N ASN A 251 7.27 -6.86 30.19
CA ASN A 251 8.53 -7.39 30.70
C ASN A 251 9.61 -6.30 30.63
N ASN A 252 9.65 -5.47 31.67
CA ASN A 252 10.59 -4.35 31.73
C ASN A 252 12.04 -4.81 31.78
N ASP A 253 12.37 -5.98 32.34
CA ASP A 253 13.76 -6.48 32.38
C ASP A 253 14.30 -6.71 30.94
N LEU A 254 13.50 -7.35 30.07
CA LEU A 254 13.85 -7.54 28.68
C LEU A 254 13.91 -6.21 27.91
N LYS A 255 12.93 -5.30 28.14
CA LYS A 255 12.95 -3.96 27.56
C LYS A 255 14.22 -3.20 27.93
N ILE A 256 14.59 -3.16 29.20
CA ILE A 256 15.80 -2.51 29.71
C ILE A 256 17.04 -3.09 29.03
N GLY A 257 17.15 -4.42 28.97
CA GLY A 257 18.28 -5.09 28.32
C GLY A 257 18.42 -4.71 26.86
N MET A 258 17.33 -4.76 26.09
CA MET A 258 17.33 -4.45 24.67
C MET A 258 17.60 -2.96 24.40
N LEU A 259 16.95 -2.05 25.12
CA LEU A 259 17.14 -0.61 24.96
C LEU A 259 18.56 -0.17 25.38
N SER A 260 19.11 -0.77 26.45
CA SER A 260 20.50 -0.56 26.83
C SER A 260 21.47 -1.03 25.73
N LYS A 261 21.19 -2.18 25.10
CA LYS A 261 21.95 -2.68 23.96
C LYS A 261 21.86 -1.72 22.76
N ALA A 262 20.67 -1.19 22.49
CA ALA A 262 20.48 -0.18 21.43
C ALA A 262 21.33 1.08 21.67
N ILE A 263 21.34 1.60 22.90
CA ILE A 263 22.16 2.76 23.27
C ILE A 263 23.66 2.47 23.08
N LEU A 264 24.13 1.28 23.42
CA LEU A 264 25.54 0.90 23.22
C LEU A 264 25.95 0.79 21.76
N LEU A 265 25.02 0.49 20.88
CA LEU A 265 25.27 0.33 19.45
C LEU A 265 25.16 1.63 18.65
N GLU A 266 24.30 2.57 19.11
CA GLU A 266 24.09 3.83 18.42
C GLU A 266 25.26 4.80 18.69
N LYS A 267 25.88 5.25 17.62
CA LYS A 267 27.00 6.20 17.70
C LYS A 267 26.59 7.67 17.55
N ASN A 268 25.42 7.88 16.95
CA ASN A 268 24.89 9.22 16.73
C ASN A 268 23.89 9.58 17.82
N GLU A 269 24.27 10.49 18.70
CA GLU A 269 23.44 10.97 19.80
C GLU A 269 22.06 11.50 19.33
N ASP A 270 21.96 11.97 18.08
CA ASP A 270 20.71 12.51 17.53
C ASP A 270 19.61 11.43 17.40
N PHE A 271 19.98 10.15 17.33
CA PHE A 271 19.05 9.03 17.25
C PHE A 271 18.75 8.34 18.59
N LEU A 272 19.40 8.78 19.68
CA LEU A 272 19.18 8.20 21.00
C LEU A 272 17.95 8.74 21.73
N GLY A 273 17.34 9.83 21.26
CA GLY A 273 16.27 10.52 21.98
C GLY A 273 15.13 9.60 22.41
N ASP A 274 14.47 8.95 21.45
CA ASP A 274 13.34 8.06 21.76
C ASP A 274 13.77 6.82 22.54
N ILE A 275 14.99 6.32 22.30
CA ILE A 275 15.53 5.17 23.03
C ILE A 275 15.71 5.50 24.51
N HIS A 276 16.23 6.70 24.85
CA HIS A 276 16.34 7.16 26.23
C HIS A 276 14.98 7.29 26.92
N LEU A 277 13.96 7.80 26.21
CA LEU A 277 12.60 7.92 26.76
C LEU A 277 11.98 6.56 27.06
N HIS A 278 12.05 5.61 26.10
CA HIS A 278 11.54 4.25 26.29
C HIS A 278 12.29 3.51 27.40
N LEU A 279 13.62 3.69 27.51
CA LEU A 279 14.40 3.13 28.58
C LEU A 279 14.01 3.73 29.94
N THR A 280 13.81 5.05 30.00
CA THR A 280 13.32 5.73 31.22
C THR A 280 11.98 5.14 31.66
N GLU A 281 11.03 4.94 30.76
CA GLU A 281 9.73 4.35 31.06
C GLU A 281 9.87 2.92 31.63
N ALA A 282 10.69 2.08 31.01
CA ALA A 282 10.94 0.71 31.47
C ALA A 282 11.63 0.68 32.84
N LEU A 283 12.58 1.61 33.11
CA LEU A 283 13.26 1.74 34.40
C LEU A 283 12.28 2.16 35.50
N ILE A 284 11.41 3.13 35.26
CA ILE A 284 10.34 3.53 36.19
C ILE A 284 9.43 2.33 36.48
N GLY A 285 9.04 1.57 35.46
CA GLY A 285 8.20 0.37 35.64
C GLY A 285 8.86 -0.76 36.41
N ASN A 286 10.16 -0.69 36.68
CA ASN A 286 10.95 -1.62 37.52
C ASN A 286 11.45 -0.99 38.83
N ASP A 287 10.90 0.15 39.24
CA ASP A 287 11.30 0.90 40.43
C ASP A 287 12.78 1.34 40.45
N LEU A 288 13.45 1.39 39.27
CA LEU A 288 14.83 1.82 39.13
C LEU A 288 14.91 3.34 38.88
N ILE A 289 14.38 4.10 39.83
CA ILE A 289 14.15 5.55 39.71
C ILE A 289 15.44 6.35 39.49
N GLU A 290 16.50 6.03 40.19
CA GLU A 290 17.80 6.73 40.03
C GLU A 290 18.35 6.61 38.60
N ASN A 291 18.26 5.39 38.03
CA ASN A 291 18.68 5.13 36.64
C ASN A 291 17.77 5.85 35.64
N ALA A 292 16.45 5.87 35.93
CA ALA A 292 15.49 6.59 35.09
C ALA A 292 15.80 8.10 35.03
N ILE A 293 16.12 8.74 36.14
CA ILE A 293 16.52 10.14 36.23
C ILE A 293 17.79 10.41 35.38
N ILE A 294 18.76 9.48 35.43
CA ILE A 294 20.00 9.61 34.64
C ILE A 294 19.69 9.61 33.13
N GLU A 295 18.88 8.64 32.67
CA GLU A 295 18.53 8.52 31.26
C GLU A 295 17.69 9.72 30.78
N LEU A 296 16.73 10.18 31.57
CA LEU A 296 15.92 11.36 31.30
C LEU A 296 16.77 12.63 31.22
N SER A 297 17.80 12.74 32.09
CA SER A 297 18.74 13.86 32.09
C SER A 297 19.61 13.87 30.81
N LYS A 298 20.03 12.69 30.31
CA LYS A 298 20.78 12.58 29.05
C LYS A 298 19.92 13.08 27.86
N TYR A 299 18.68 12.64 27.79
CA TYR A 299 17.72 13.13 26.78
C TYR A 299 17.60 14.66 26.83
N LYS A 300 17.29 15.23 28.02
CA LYS A 300 17.13 16.67 28.20
C LYS A 300 18.37 17.45 27.76
N LYS A 301 19.54 17.06 28.29
CA LYS A 301 20.82 17.72 27.99
C LYS A 301 21.12 17.73 26.49
N HIS A 302 20.86 16.62 25.80
CA HIS A 302 21.09 16.55 24.36
C HIS A 302 20.14 17.49 23.60
N ARG A 303 18.83 17.49 23.94
CA ARG A 303 17.83 18.37 23.31
C ARG A 303 18.17 19.85 23.52
N GLU A 304 18.53 20.23 24.72
CA GLU A 304 18.94 21.61 25.06
C GLU A 304 20.20 22.04 24.29
N LYS A 305 21.21 21.18 24.21
CA LYS A 305 22.42 21.41 23.42
C LYS A 305 22.14 21.70 21.94
N LYS A 306 21.11 21.02 21.37
CA LYS A 306 20.69 21.18 19.98
C LYS A 306 19.65 22.29 19.77
N GLY A 307 19.14 22.91 20.83
CA GLY A 307 18.05 23.87 20.75
C GLY A 307 16.71 23.26 20.34
N TRP A 308 16.52 21.94 20.55
CA TRP A 308 15.30 21.23 20.22
C TRP A 308 14.30 21.26 21.36
N LYS A 309 13.00 21.31 21.03
CA LYS A 309 11.93 21.27 22.03
C LYS A 309 11.91 19.90 22.74
N LEU A 310 11.62 19.91 24.02
CA LEU A 310 11.32 18.68 24.77
C LEU A 310 9.98 18.10 24.34
N SER A 311 9.88 16.78 24.28
CA SER A 311 8.63 16.09 23.89
C SER A 311 7.60 16.05 25.03
N GLU A 312 6.36 15.83 24.68
CA GLU A 312 5.28 15.58 25.66
C GLU A 312 5.58 14.35 26.52
N THR A 313 6.13 13.28 25.91
CA THR A 313 6.58 12.08 26.61
C THR A 313 7.60 12.40 27.69
N TYR A 314 8.59 13.26 27.39
CA TYR A 314 9.54 13.73 28.42
C TYR A 314 8.81 14.40 29.58
N THR A 315 7.87 15.30 29.28
CA THR A 315 7.15 16.04 30.34
C THR A 315 6.32 15.08 31.20
N ALA A 316 5.68 14.09 30.61
CA ALA A 316 4.91 13.06 31.33
C ALA A 316 5.81 12.18 32.22
N LEU A 317 6.98 11.76 31.73
CA LEU A 317 7.93 10.96 32.51
C LEU A 317 8.58 11.75 33.63
N ASN A 318 8.88 13.02 33.42
CA ASN A 318 9.50 13.89 34.43
C ASN A 318 8.56 14.27 35.58
N SER A 319 7.25 14.01 35.44
CA SER A 319 6.25 14.22 36.50
C SER A 319 5.97 12.98 37.35
N LYS A 320 6.48 11.84 36.98
CA LYS A 320 6.40 10.55 37.73
C LYS A 320 7.55 10.42 38.68
#